data_c14e74bd0a2cc236761454802df12765
#
_entry.id   c14e74bd0a2cc236761454802df12765
#
_cell.length_a   1.000
_cell.length_b   1.000
_cell.length_c   1.000
_cell.angle_alpha   90.00
_cell.angle_beta   90.00
_cell.angle_gamma   90.00
#
_symmetry.space_group_name_H-M   'P 1'
#
loop_
_entity.id
_entity.type
_entity.pdbx_description
1 polymer ?
#
loop_
_entity_poly.entity_id
_entity_poly.type
_entity_poly.pdbx_seq_one_letter_code
_entity_poly.pdbx_strand_id
1 'polypeptide(L)'
;MEQLTTTVTPAPPEERTSRRHRRGILAVLLGLTTVSLGAGMFSLAIFTDTTSATGTFAAGTIDITSSPTVAFTVSAMVPGDNNTQALTIANAGTAPLRYALTSVATNALGDTLTLTVKALGTSCAAFDGTSILASTALDGALIGSPTQGANAGDRVLAAATSEVLCFRVSLPLATGNTLQGATSAATFTFDAEQTANNP
;
A
#
# COMPACT_ATOMS: atom_id res chain seq x y z
N MET A 1 -117.43 -0.64 41.27
CA MET A 1 -116.69 0.52 41.83
C MET A 1 -115.25 0.48 41.29
N GLU A 2 -115.07 1.10 40.22
CA GLU A 2 -113.79 1.09 39.52
C GLU A 2 -113.16 2.47 39.56
N GLN A 3 -112.03 2.56 40.18
CA GLN A 3 -111.22 3.84 40.30
C GLN A 3 -110.43 4.01 39.03
N LEU A 4 -110.72 5.08 38.29
CA LEU A 4 -109.91 5.51 37.19
C LEU A 4 -108.62 6.18 37.74
N THR A 5 -107.52 5.55 37.54
CA THR A 5 -106.22 6.15 37.84
C THR A 5 -105.69 6.92 36.59
N THR A 6 -105.66 8.26 36.69
CA THR A 6 -105.17 9.10 35.65
C THR A 6 -103.62 9.15 35.75
N THR A 7 -102.97 8.56 34.78
CA THR A 7 -101.52 8.68 34.65
C THR A 7 -101.16 10.02 33.97
N VAL A 8 -100.51 10.88 34.68
CA VAL A 8 -99.90 12.13 34.14
C VAL A 8 -98.59 11.76 33.54
N THR A 9 -98.50 11.93 32.24
CA THR A 9 -97.22 11.79 31.52
C THR A 9 -96.41 13.06 31.72
N PRO A 10 -95.13 12.96 32.22
CA PRO A 10 -94.27 14.13 32.33
C PRO A 10 -93.81 14.57 30.94
N ALA A 11 -93.78 15.87 30.71
CA ALA A 11 -93.27 16.52 29.53
C ALA A 11 -91.78 16.23 29.28
N PRO A 12 -91.35 16.14 28.04
CA PRO A 12 -89.95 15.88 27.75
C PRO A 12 -89.02 17.05 28.19
N PRO A 13 -87.85 16.76 28.69
CA PRO A 13 -86.94 17.80 29.16
C PRO A 13 -86.38 18.64 27.97
N GLU A 14 -86.38 19.90 28.17
CA GLU A 14 -86.05 20.95 27.16
C GLU A 14 -84.75 20.76 26.45
N GLU A 15 -84.74 21.00 25.17
CA GLU A 15 -83.61 21.01 24.19
C GLU A 15 -82.55 22.04 24.51
N ARG A 16 -82.56 22.73 25.60
CA ARG A 16 -81.59 23.80 25.94
C ARG A 16 -80.22 23.26 26.36
N THR A 17 -80.13 22.06 26.82
CA THR A 17 -78.80 21.48 27.19
C THR A 17 -77.99 21.07 25.97
N SER A 18 -78.65 20.65 24.92
CA SER A 18 -78.00 20.23 23.69
C SER A 18 -77.30 21.36 22.96
N ARG A 19 -77.86 22.57 22.99
CA ARG A 19 -77.23 23.72 22.30
C ARG A 19 -76.01 24.24 23.07
N ARG A 20 -75.98 24.17 24.41
CA ARG A 20 -74.84 24.56 25.19
C ARG A 20 -73.67 23.55 25.06
N HIS A 21 -73.97 22.29 25.06
CA HIS A 21 -72.94 21.26 24.79
C HIS A 21 -72.42 21.33 23.37
N ARG A 22 -73.25 21.52 22.36
CA ARG A 22 -72.80 21.67 20.98
C ARG A 22 -71.92 22.93 20.80
N ARG A 23 -72.23 24.05 21.46
CA ARG A 23 -71.40 25.26 21.43
C ARG A 23 -70.10 25.06 22.19
N GLY A 24 -70.12 24.32 23.30
CA GLY A 24 -68.93 23.97 24.05
C GLY A 24 -67.99 23.06 23.26
N ILE A 25 -68.55 22.04 22.64
CA ILE A 25 -67.78 21.10 21.78
C ILE A 25 -67.23 21.81 20.55
N LEU A 26 -68.02 22.72 19.91
CA LEU A 26 -67.53 23.50 18.79
C LEU A 26 -66.42 24.48 19.21
N ALA A 27 -66.49 25.10 20.37
CA ALA A 27 -65.44 25.97 20.89
C ALA A 27 -64.16 25.18 21.25
N VAL A 28 -64.30 23.98 21.80
CA VAL A 28 -63.14 23.09 22.10
C VAL A 28 -62.51 22.58 20.79
N LEU A 29 -63.31 22.19 19.82
CA LEU A 29 -62.83 21.74 18.52
C LEU A 29 -62.16 22.89 17.76
N LEU A 30 -62.70 24.11 17.81
CA LEU A 30 -62.07 25.28 17.19
C LEU A 30 -60.79 25.67 17.93
N GLY A 31 -60.72 25.52 19.26
CA GLY A 31 -59.55 25.75 20.08
C GLY A 31 -58.45 24.74 19.80
N LEU A 32 -58.81 23.44 19.65
CA LEU A 32 -57.84 22.39 19.30
C LEU A 32 -57.29 22.56 17.89
N THR A 33 -58.11 22.97 16.94
CA THR A 33 -57.63 23.22 15.56
C THR A 33 -56.70 24.43 15.47
N THR A 34 -56.91 25.48 16.25
CA THR A 34 -56.02 26.63 16.27
C THR A 34 -54.69 26.29 16.98
N VAL A 35 -54.70 25.45 18.01
CA VAL A 35 -53.45 24.95 18.67
C VAL A 35 -52.69 24.04 17.73
N SER A 36 -53.37 23.15 16.97
CA SER A 36 -52.68 22.30 16.01
C SER A 36 -52.10 23.03 14.82
N LEU A 37 -52.77 24.13 14.36
CA LEU A 37 -52.25 24.98 13.32
C LEU A 37 -51.10 25.90 13.84
N GLY A 38 -51.14 26.28 15.10
CA GLY A 38 -50.05 27.01 15.74
C GLY A 38 -48.81 26.14 16.03
N ALA A 39 -48.99 24.88 16.38
CA ALA A 39 -47.92 23.93 16.60
C ALA A 39 -47.19 23.53 15.29
N GLY A 40 -47.88 23.57 14.16
CA GLY A 40 -47.28 23.32 12.84
C GLY A 40 -46.42 24.47 12.31
N MET A 41 -46.50 25.64 12.94
CA MET A 41 -45.67 26.83 12.57
C MET A 41 -44.39 26.93 13.40
N PHE A 42 -44.22 26.10 14.43
CA PHE A 42 -42.90 25.90 14.98
C PHE A 42 -42.11 25.04 14.01
N SER A 43 -41.69 25.67 12.92
CA SER A 43 -40.57 25.16 12.15
C SER A 43 -39.48 24.81 13.16
N LEU A 44 -39.23 23.53 13.38
CA LEU A 44 -37.99 23.12 13.98
C LEU A 44 -36.92 23.66 13.04
N ALA A 45 -36.41 24.82 13.32
CA ALA A 45 -35.18 25.30 12.71
C ALA A 45 -34.13 24.27 13.16
N ILE A 46 -33.98 23.23 12.37
CA ILE A 46 -32.85 22.30 12.51
C ILE A 46 -31.64 23.16 12.09
N PHE A 47 -30.94 23.66 13.08
CA PHE A 47 -29.64 24.26 12.84
C PHE A 47 -28.72 23.10 12.45
N THR A 48 -28.57 22.90 11.13
CA THR A 48 -27.57 21.97 10.59
C THR A 48 -26.32 22.79 10.28
N ASP A 49 -25.27 22.49 11.01
CA ASP A 49 -23.92 22.97 10.67
C ASP A 49 -23.20 21.82 9.96
N THR A 50 -22.68 22.09 8.77
CA THR A 50 -21.85 21.15 8.02
C THR A 50 -20.47 21.75 7.90
N THR A 51 -19.51 21.09 8.54
CA THR A 51 -18.10 21.41 8.32
C THR A 51 -17.51 20.35 7.39
N SER A 52 -16.75 20.79 6.39
CA SER A 52 -16.00 19.90 5.52
C SER A 52 -14.52 20.02 5.84
N ALA A 53 -13.88 18.89 6.06
CA ALA A 53 -12.42 18.78 6.12
C ALA A 53 -11.93 18.27 4.78
N THR A 54 -11.02 19.00 4.13
CA THR A 54 -10.34 18.56 2.91
C THR A 54 -9.00 17.94 3.27
N GLY A 55 -8.76 16.72 2.80
CA GLY A 55 -7.48 16.03 2.92
C GLY A 55 -6.88 15.81 1.53
N THR A 56 -5.60 16.06 1.36
CA THR A 56 -4.86 15.67 0.17
C THR A 56 -4.11 14.38 0.45
N PHE A 57 -4.25 13.41 -0.44
CA PHE A 57 -3.57 12.12 -0.34
C PHE A 57 -2.69 11.94 -1.58
N ALA A 58 -1.42 11.59 -1.37
CA ALA A 58 -0.50 11.22 -2.43
C ALA A 58 -0.06 9.76 -2.24
N ALA A 59 -0.05 9.00 -3.32
CA ALA A 59 0.53 7.66 -3.31
C ALA A 59 2.06 7.75 -3.28
N GLY A 60 2.70 6.87 -2.52
CA GLY A 60 4.14 6.71 -2.55
C GLY A 60 4.59 6.06 -3.87
N THR A 61 5.79 6.37 -4.29
CA THR A 61 6.42 5.77 -5.47
C THR A 61 7.56 4.85 -5.06
N ILE A 62 7.74 3.76 -5.81
CA ILE A 62 8.92 2.91 -5.77
C ILE A 62 9.69 3.19 -7.04
N ASP A 63 10.97 3.48 -6.91
CA ASP A 63 11.87 3.72 -8.04
C ASP A 63 13.27 3.22 -7.64
N ILE A 64 13.67 2.07 -8.20
CA ILE A 64 15.00 1.51 -8.00
C ILE A 64 15.88 1.83 -9.20
N THR A 65 17.06 2.31 -8.92
CA THR A 65 18.06 2.63 -9.95
C THR A 65 19.42 2.02 -9.61
N SER A 66 20.21 1.71 -10.65
CA SER A 66 21.58 1.24 -10.48
C SER A 66 22.54 2.11 -11.27
N SER A 67 23.71 2.37 -10.71
CA SER A 67 24.77 3.16 -11.35
C SER A 67 26.15 2.56 -11.02
N PRO A 68 27.00 2.33 -12.04
CA PRO A 68 26.76 2.50 -13.47
C PRO A 68 25.74 1.48 -14.02
N THR A 69 25.09 1.78 -15.13
CA THR A 69 24.19 0.84 -15.84
C THR A 69 24.94 -0.34 -16.47
N VAL A 70 26.22 -0.16 -16.81
CA VAL A 70 27.13 -1.21 -17.24
C VAL A 70 28.10 -1.50 -16.09
N ALA A 71 27.85 -2.59 -15.37
CA ALA A 71 28.64 -2.96 -14.20
C ALA A 71 30.06 -3.38 -14.56
N PHE A 72 30.24 -4.13 -15.65
CA PHE A 72 31.53 -4.68 -16.05
C PHE A 72 31.80 -4.50 -17.54
N THR A 73 33.02 -4.07 -17.85
CA THR A 73 33.61 -4.21 -19.17
C THR A 73 34.99 -4.78 -18.97
N VAL A 74 35.16 -6.07 -19.17
CA VAL A 74 36.40 -6.80 -18.94
C VAL A 74 36.78 -7.52 -20.22
N SER A 75 38.02 -7.33 -20.65
CA SER A 75 38.58 -8.03 -21.80
C SER A 75 39.76 -8.89 -21.37
N ALA A 76 39.95 -9.99 -22.08
CA ALA A 76 41.15 -10.84 -21.97
C ALA A 76 41.42 -11.38 -20.54
N MET A 77 40.40 -11.84 -19.83
CA MET A 77 40.61 -12.55 -18.57
C MET A 77 41.35 -13.87 -18.81
N VAL A 78 42.31 -14.14 -17.97
CA VAL A 78 42.97 -15.46 -17.90
C VAL A 78 42.56 -16.19 -16.61
N PRO A 79 42.64 -17.53 -16.58
CA PRO A 79 42.32 -18.30 -15.38
C PRO A 79 43.04 -17.78 -14.13
N GLY A 80 42.30 -17.50 -13.06
CA GLY A 80 42.79 -16.86 -11.83
C GLY A 80 42.51 -15.37 -11.74
N ASP A 81 42.16 -14.71 -12.85
CA ASP A 81 41.84 -13.28 -12.83
C ASP A 81 40.53 -13.00 -12.13
N ASN A 82 40.42 -11.79 -11.59
CA ASN A 82 39.19 -11.24 -11.07
C ASN A 82 39.07 -9.75 -11.44
N ASN A 83 37.87 -9.28 -11.55
CA ASN A 83 37.56 -7.86 -11.72
C ASN A 83 36.52 -7.45 -10.67
N THR A 84 36.77 -6.33 -10.00
CA THR A 84 35.89 -5.82 -8.96
C THR A 84 35.38 -4.45 -9.35
N GLN A 85 34.06 -4.26 -9.28
CA GLN A 85 33.39 -3.01 -9.59
C GLN A 85 32.43 -2.63 -8.46
N ALA A 86 32.28 -1.32 -8.27
CA ALA A 86 31.26 -0.75 -7.39
C ALA A 86 29.95 -0.55 -8.18
N LEU A 87 28.85 -0.95 -7.59
CA LEU A 87 27.53 -0.66 -8.11
C LEU A 87 26.72 0.02 -7.00
N THR A 88 26.24 1.22 -7.29
CA THR A 88 25.35 1.96 -6.37
C THR A 88 23.91 1.61 -6.72
N ILE A 89 23.19 1.08 -5.75
CA ILE A 89 21.74 0.82 -5.84
C ILE A 89 21.03 1.89 -5.04
N ALA A 90 20.12 2.62 -5.68
CA ALA A 90 19.41 3.73 -5.04
C ALA A 90 17.90 3.54 -5.13
N ASN A 91 17.22 3.91 -4.06
CA ASN A 91 15.79 4.12 -4.04
C ASN A 91 15.50 5.60 -4.30
N ALA A 92 15.18 5.93 -5.54
CA ALA A 92 14.78 7.28 -5.94
C ALA A 92 13.30 7.58 -5.65
N GLY A 93 12.54 6.58 -5.16
CA GLY A 93 11.15 6.71 -4.79
C GLY A 93 10.92 7.39 -3.44
N THR A 94 9.65 7.59 -3.10
CA THR A 94 9.20 8.23 -1.86
C THR A 94 8.77 7.24 -0.78
N ALA A 95 8.71 5.93 -1.10
CA ALA A 95 8.39 4.86 -0.16
C ALA A 95 9.61 3.95 0.07
N PRO A 96 9.76 3.36 1.27
CA PRO A 96 10.77 2.32 1.50
C PRO A 96 10.51 1.11 0.61
N LEU A 97 11.58 0.54 0.08
CA LEU A 97 11.53 -0.67 -0.74
C LEU A 97 12.45 -1.76 -0.19
N ARG A 98 12.15 -2.99 -0.58
CA ARG A 98 13.10 -4.11 -0.54
C ARG A 98 13.35 -4.56 -1.97
N TYR A 99 14.50 -5.14 -2.19
CA TYR A 99 14.87 -5.64 -3.51
C TYR A 99 15.65 -6.94 -3.45
N ALA A 100 15.50 -7.71 -4.50
CA ALA A 100 16.31 -8.86 -4.85
C ALA A 100 17.17 -8.56 -6.07
N LEU A 101 18.23 -9.34 -6.25
CA LEU A 101 19.07 -9.30 -7.44
C LEU A 101 19.12 -10.70 -8.03
N THR A 102 18.91 -10.78 -9.35
CA THR A 102 19.15 -11.98 -10.14
C THR A 102 20.19 -11.68 -11.21
N SER A 103 21.01 -12.65 -11.56
CA SER A 103 21.94 -12.54 -12.68
C SER A 103 21.72 -13.66 -13.69
N VAL A 104 21.81 -13.29 -14.97
CA VAL A 104 21.81 -14.22 -16.09
C VAL A 104 23.03 -13.95 -16.94
N ALA A 105 23.82 -14.98 -17.19
CA ALA A 105 24.97 -14.88 -18.07
C ALA A 105 24.81 -15.77 -19.30
N THR A 106 25.48 -15.41 -20.41
CA THR A 106 25.39 -16.15 -21.65
C THR A 106 26.55 -17.11 -21.80
N ASN A 107 26.28 -18.28 -22.38
CA ASN A 107 27.23 -19.30 -22.82
C ASN A 107 28.13 -19.93 -21.73
N ALA A 108 28.94 -20.89 -22.13
CA ALA A 108 29.82 -21.67 -21.24
C ALA A 108 30.84 -20.83 -20.46
N LEU A 109 31.26 -19.66 -20.95
CA LEU A 109 32.11 -18.75 -20.18
C LEU A 109 31.31 -18.12 -19.03
N GLY A 110 30.07 -17.66 -19.30
CA GLY A 110 29.18 -17.15 -18.28
C GLY A 110 28.90 -18.15 -17.17
N ASP A 111 28.66 -19.41 -17.54
CA ASP A 111 28.45 -20.51 -16.61
C ASP A 111 29.69 -20.82 -15.74
N THR A 112 30.90 -20.55 -16.30
CA THR A 112 32.17 -20.79 -15.61
C THR A 112 32.59 -19.65 -14.71
N LEU A 113 32.27 -18.41 -15.07
CA LEU A 113 32.57 -17.24 -14.25
C LEU A 113 31.86 -17.34 -12.88
N THR A 114 32.51 -16.85 -11.85
CA THR A 114 31.90 -16.77 -10.51
C THR A 114 31.67 -15.33 -10.09
N LEU A 115 30.61 -15.12 -9.35
CA LEU A 115 30.22 -13.84 -8.74
C LEU A 115 30.34 -13.92 -7.23
N THR A 116 30.96 -12.89 -6.65
CA THR A 116 30.94 -12.62 -5.20
C THR A 116 30.47 -11.20 -4.99
N VAL A 117 29.55 -10.96 -4.04
CA VAL A 117 29.06 -9.61 -3.72
C VAL A 117 29.30 -9.33 -2.25
N LYS A 118 29.85 -8.16 -1.97
CA LYS A 118 30.05 -7.64 -0.61
C LYS A 118 29.46 -6.24 -0.48
N ALA A 119 29.07 -5.89 0.74
CA ALA A 119 28.82 -4.50 1.08
C ALA A 119 30.13 -3.69 0.94
N LEU A 120 30.01 -2.39 0.74
CA LEU A 120 31.19 -1.51 0.77
C LEU A 120 31.84 -1.58 2.15
N GLY A 121 33.12 -1.94 2.17
CA GLY A 121 33.99 -1.79 3.32
C GLY A 121 34.78 -0.49 3.21
N THR A 122 36.12 -0.58 3.31
CA THR A 122 37.00 0.59 3.08
C THR A 122 36.91 1.06 1.63
N SER A 123 36.88 0.13 0.69
CA SER A 123 36.67 0.39 -0.74
C SER A 123 36.30 -0.90 -1.47
N CYS A 124 35.69 -0.80 -2.64
CA CYS A 124 35.44 -1.98 -3.46
C CYS A 124 36.72 -2.61 -3.99
N ALA A 125 37.78 -1.82 -4.18
CA ALA A 125 39.10 -2.34 -4.57
C ALA A 125 39.71 -3.23 -3.47
N ALA A 126 39.57 -2.85 -2.20
CA ALA A 126 40.02 -3.65 -1.06
C ALA A 126 39.15 -4.93 -0.89
N PHE A 127 37.92 -4.87 -1.27
CA PHE A 127 36.95 -5.98 -1.18
C PHE A 127 36.83 -6.60 0.22
N ASP A 128 36.91 -5.71 1.23
CA ASP A 128 36.98 -6.04 2.66
C ASP A 128 35.63 -5.93 3.40
N GLY A 129 34.58 -5.57 2.69
CA GLY A 129 33.24 -5.42 3.25
C GLY A 129 32.59 -6.75 3.64
N THR A 130 31.45 -6.66 4.32
CA THR A 130 30.66 -7.83 4.75
C THR A 130 30.13 -8.59 3.53
N SER A 131 30.24 -9.92 3.56
CA SER A 131 29.74 -10.79 2.49
C SER A 131 28.21 -10.76 2.43
N ILE A 132 27.69 -10.49 1.24
CA ILE A 132 26.27 -10.53 0.90
C ILE A 132 25.99 -11.78 0.08
N LEU A 133 26.80 -12.06 -0.92
CA LEU A 133 26.76 -13.27 -1.71
C LEU A 133 28.15 -13.90 -1.69
N ALA A 134 28.22 -15.14 -1.20
CA ALA A 134 29.45 -15.94 -1.31
C ALA A 134 29.70 -16.31 -2.78
N SER A 135 30.95 -16.67 -3.09
CA SER A 135 31.31 -17.05 -4.48
C SER A 135 30.37 -18.15 -5.00
N THR A 136 29.67 -17.85 -6.08
CA THR A 136 28.78 -18.77 -6.79
C THR A 136 28.91 -18.57 -8.29
N ALA A 137 28.30 -19.44 -9.10
CA ALA A 137 28.26 -19.22 -10.55
C ALA A 137 27.68 -17.85 -10.88
N LEU A 138 28.22 -17.17 -11.89
CA LEU A 138 27.70 -15.87 -12.34
C LEU A 138 26.31 -16.04 -12.94
N ASP A 139 26.11 -17.08 -13.73
CA ASP A 139 24.78 -17.43 -14.21
C ASP A 139 23.90 -17.99 -13.08
N GLY A 140 22.73 -17.44 -12.91
CA GLY A 140 21.80 -17.83 -11.84
C GLY A 140 22.16 -17.36 -10.43
N ALA A 141 23.12 -16.42 -10.26
CA ALA A 141 23.41 -15.85 -8.95
C ALA A 141 22.20 -15.04 -8.44
N LEU A 142 21.91 -15.20 -7.13
CA LEU A 142 20.71 -14.65 -6.50
C LEU A 142 21.07 -14.01 -5.16
N ILE A 143 20.57 -12.81 -4.91
CA ILE A 143 20.53 -12.15 -3.60
C ILE A 143 19.07 -11.87 -3.29
N GLY A 144 18.55 -12.35 -2.16
CA GLY A 144 17.13 -12.27 -1.84
C GLY A 144 16.26 -13.17 -2.72
N SER A 145 15.02 -12.78 -2.95
CA SER A 145 14.09 -13.50 -3.82
C SER A 145 13.25 -12.52 -4.63
N PRO A 146 13.10 -12.72 -5.96
CA PRO A 146 12.20 -11.90 -6.78
C PRO A 146 10.72 -12.23 -6.54
N THR A 147 10.42 -13.22 -5.69
CA THR A 147 9.05 -13.54 -5.31
C THR A 147 8.51 -12.47 -4.37
N GLN A 148 7.28 -12.02 -4.61
CA GLN A 148 6.62 -11.03 -3.78
C GLN A 148 6.59 -11.45 -2.30
N GLY A 149 6.76 -10.47 -1.40
CA GLY A 149 6.75 -10.63 0.05
C GLY A 149 8.16 -10.54 0.66
N ALA A 150 8.23 -10.59 1.99
CA ALA A 150 9.49 -10.54 2.72
C ALA A 150 10.23 -11.89 2.63
N ASN A 151 11.29 -11.92 1.86
CA ASN A 151 12.08 -13.13 1.66
C ASN A 151 13.46 -13.00 2.33
N ALA A 152 14.01 -14.16 2.69
CA ALA A 152 15.36 -14.20 3.27
C ALA A 152 16.40 -13.68 2.27
N GLY A 153 17.25 -12.78 2.72
CA GLY A 153 18.30 -12.18 1.90
C GLY A 153 17.90 -10.95 1.10
N ASP A 154 16.61 -10.57 1.11
CA ASP A 154 16.17 -9.30 0.52
C ASP A 154 16.87 -8.12 1.18
N ARG A 155 17.22 -7.14 0.37
CA ARG A 155 17.87 -5.92 0.82
C ARG A 155 16.85 -4.79 0.92
N VAL A 156 16.96 -3.97 1.96
CA VAL A 156 15.99 -2.91 2.24
C VAL A 156 16.67 -1.55 2.07
N LEU A 157 16.02 -0.65 1.35
CA LEU A 157 16.41 0.75 1.21
C LEU A 157 15.27 1.67 1.66
N ALA A 158 15.58 2.58 2.56
CA ALA A 158 14.65 3.67 2.89
C ALA A 158 14.44 4.57 1.67
N ALA A 159 13.35 5.36 1.70
CA ALA A 159 13.09 6.35 0.65
C ALA A 159 14.29 7.31 0.50
N ALA A 160 14.62 7.63 -0.73
CA ALA A 160 15.70 8.54 -1.09
C ALA A 160 17.08 8.16 -0.50
N THR A 161 17.35 6.87 -0.31
CA THR A 161 18.66 6.36 0.13
C THR A 161 19.28 5.44 -0.90
N SER A 162 20.58 5.20 -0.74
CA SER A 162 21.32 4.30 -1.60
C SER A 162 22.34 3.47 -0.80
N GLU A 163 22.76 2.37 -1.38
CA GLU A 163 23.89 1.58 -0.90
C GLU A 163 24.86 1.28 -2.03
N VAL A 164 26.11 1.04 -1.66
CA VAL A 164 27.13 0.61 -2.61
C VAL A 164 27.46 -0.85 -2.37
N LEU A 165 27.33 -1.65 -3.41
CA LEU A 165 27.71 -3.05 -3.43
C LEU A 165 28.96 -3.24 -4.28
N CYS A 166 29.89 -4.05 -3.77
CA CYS A 166 31.11 -4.40 -4.46
C CYS A 166 30.93 -5.78 -5.10
N PHE A 167 30.89 -5.78 -6.41
CA PHE A 167 30.75 -6.99 -7.23
C PHE A 167 32.12 -7.45 -7.69
N ARG A 168 32.45 -8.71 -7.49
CA ARG A 168 33.68 -9.32 -8.01
C ARG A 168 33.32 -10.51 -8.90
N VAL A 169 33.66 -10.39 -10.17
CA VAL A 169 33.62 -11.50 -11.13
C VAL A 169 35.02 -12.11 -11.23
N SER A 170 35.11 -13.42 -11.15
CA SER A 170 36.38 -14.15 -11.21
C SER A 170 36.29 -15.27 -12.22
N LEU A 171 37.38 -15.50 -12.97
CA LEU A 171 37.57 -16.66 -13.80
C LEU A 171 38.34 -17.72 -13.00
N PRO A 172 37.76 -18.86 -12.64
CA PRO A 172 38.41 -19.88 -11.83
C PRO A 172 39.75 -20.33 -12.42
N LEU A 173 40.75 -20.55 -11.58
CA LEU A 173 42.07 -21.02 -12.01
C LEU A 173 42.02 -22.36 -12.77
N ALA A 174 41.03 -23.20 -12.45
CA ALA A 174 40.84 -24.50 -13.09
C ALA A 174 40.17 -24.42 -14.49
N THR A 175 39.92 -23.20 -15.01
CA THR A 175 39.27 -23.03 -16.30
C THR A 175 40.16 -23.57 -17.43
N GLY A 176 39.59 -24.46 -18.24
CA GLY A 176 40.30 -25.09 -19.35
C GLY A 176 40.44 -24.22 -20.58
N ASN A 177 41.33 -24.58 -21.48
CA ASN A 177 41.64 -23.82 -22.73
C ASN A 177 40.46 -23.76 -23.73
N THR A 178 39.40 -24.53 -23.56
CA THR A 178 38.22 -24.53 -24.44
C THR A 178 37.47 -23.20 -24.42
N LEU A 179 37.67 -22.37 -23.41
CA LEU A 179 37.04 -21.06 -23.25
C LEU A 179 37.96 -19.91 -23.70
N GLN A 180 39.14 -20.22 -24.24
CA GLN A 180 40.07 -19.20 -24.73
C GLN A 180 39.44 -18.38 -25.86
N GLY A 181 39.45 -17.05 -25.70
CA GLY A 181 38.87 -16.13 -26.69
C GLY A 181 37.34 -16.04 -26.65
N ALA A 182 36.70 -16.75 -25.73
CA ALA A 182 35.26 -16.64 -25.53
C ALA A 182 34.89 -15.28 -24.93
N THR A 183 33.68 -14.79 -25.29
CA THR A 183 33.08 -13.59 -24.67
C THR A 183 31.77 -13.99 -24.03
N SER A 184 31.41 -13.36 -22.90
CA SER A 184 30.12 -13.54 -22.23
C SER A 184 29.51 -12.19 -21.89
N ALA A 185 28.21 -12.14 -21.94
CA ALA A 185 27.42 -11.00 -21.40
C ALA A 185 26.67 -11.46 -20.16
N ALA A 186 26.63 -10.62 -19.16
CA ALA A 186 25.82 -10.84 -17.96
C ALA A 186 24.87 -9.68 -17.76
N THR A 187 23.64 -10.01 -17.36
CA THR A 187 22.61 -9.05 -16.99
C THR A 187 22.29 -9.22 -15.51
N PHE A 188 22.34 -8.13 -14.78
CA PHE A 188 21.89 -8.07 -13.39
C PHE A 188 20.53 -7.38 -13.34
N THR A 189 19.53 -8.08 -12.85
CA THR A 189 18.16 -7.57 -12.67
C THR A 189 17.91 -7.31 -11.21
N PHE A 190 17.37 -6.13 -10.92
CA PHE A 190 16.97 -5.71 -9.58
C PHE A 190 15.45 -5.66 -9.53
N ASP A 191 14.83 -6.57 -8.80
CA ASP A 191 13.39 -6.64 -8.59
C ASP A 191 13.07 -5.98 -7.26
N ALA A 192 12.29 -4.89 -7.29
CA ALA A 192 11.99 -4.10 -6.11
C ALA A 192 10.50 -4.04 -5.83
N GLU A 193 10.16 -4.06 -4.54
CA GLU A 193 8.79 -3.93 -4.05
C GLU A 193 8.72 -3.08 -2.78
N GLN A 194 7.55 -2.53 -2.49
CA GLN A 194 7.34 -1.78 -1.25
C GLN A 194 7.44 -2.70 -0.03
N THR A 195 7.92 -2.16 1.10
CA THR A 195 7.96 -2.92 2.37
C THR A 195 6.67 -2.81 3.15
N ALA A 196 5.96 -1.67 3.06
CA ALA A 196 4.73 -1.44 3.80
C ALA A 196 3.56 -2.21 3.16
N ASN A 197 2.76 -2.90 4.00
CA ASN A 197 1.59 -3.68 3.58
C ASN A 197 1.89 -4.77 2.52
N ASN A 198 3.10 -5.27 2.53
CA ASN A 198 3.57 -6.35 1.66
C ASN A 198 4.39 -7.33 2.52
N PRO A 199 3.69 -8.26 3.22
CA PRO A 199 4.29 -9.19 4.17
C PRO A 199 5.18 -10.23 3.50
#